data_ea8eaf0bebe50f5571f35d4e1e1b3982
#
_entry.id   ea8eaf0bebe50f5571f35d4e1e1b3982
#
_cell.length_a   1.000
_cell.length_b   1.000
_cell.length_c   1.000
_cell.angle_alpha   90.00
_cell.angle_beta   90.00
_cell.angle_gamma   90.00
#
_symmetry.space_group_name_H-M   'P 1'
#
loop_
_entity.id
_entity.type
_entity.pdbx_description
1 polymer ?
#
loop_
_entity_poly.entity_id
_entity_poly.type
_entity_poly.pdbx_seq_one_letter_code
_entity_poly.pdbx_strand_id
1 'polypeptide(L)'
;EAAKKSLEKAESCAFDYCFPNKLDDIAVLTFAIENGCKKKAPYYLGNLFYDKLQWKKSVELWEMSEKADDTFSIVHRNLALAYYNKMGDSKAAKRELEKAFSLNRKDARIFLELDQLYKKLGYSFKERLAKYDEDPSLAESRDDLYIEYITLMNMCGEYERAYRCIMGRRFHPWEGGEGKITTQYTISLLEMAKQCLASEKYEQAEKLLKKALVYPENLGEGKLEGTKDNHLFYHLGLALEAQGKHDEAKTCFETATIGTDEPAGAMYYNDQPADMILYQGLAFEKLG
;
A
#
# COMPACT_ATOMS: atom_id res chain seq x y z
N GLU A 1 45.98 20.98 5.27
CA GLU A 1 45.56 21.05 3.84
C GLU A 1 45.12 19.69 3.31
N ALA A 2 45.89 18.58 3.49
CA ALA A 2 45.52 17.24 3.03
C ALA A 2 44.21 16.74 3.67
N ALA A 3 44.03 16.88 4.98
CA ALA A 3 42.80 16.51 5.69
C ALA A 3 41.56 17.26 5.11
N LYS A 4 41.70 18.56 4.88
CA LYS A 4 40.61 19.37 4.29
C LYS A 4 40.19 18.87 2.91
N LYS A 5 41.15 18.57 2.04
CA LYS A 5 40.87 17.97 0.72
C LYS A 5 40.17 16.62 0.81
N SER A 6 40.56 15.78 1.79
CA SER A 6 39.90 14.48 2.03
C SER A 6 38.47 14.66 2.52
N LEU A 7 38.18 15.62 3.38
CA LEU A 7 36.84 15.93 3.84
C LEU A 7 35.95 16.48 2.71
N GLU A 8 36.48 17.41 1.90
CA GLU A 8 35.77 17.92 0.70
C GLU A 8 35.44 16.79 -0.29
N LYS A 9 36.38 15.87 -0.50
CA LYS A 9 36.14 14.69 -1.33
C LYS A 9 35.07 13.80 -0.74
N ALA A 10 35.05 13.54 0.58
CA ALA A 10 34.03 12.76 1.25
C ALA A 10 32.62 13.38 1.08
N GLU A 11 32.51 14.72 1.23
CA GLU A 11 31.25 15.43 1.00
C GLU A 11 30.76 15.33 -0.48
N SER A 12 31.67 15.18 -1.44
CA SER A 12 31.33 15.04 -2.86
C SER A 12 30.96 13.62 -3.29
N CYS A 13 31.32 12.57 -2.53
CA CYS A 13 31.02 11.17 -2.85
C CYS A 13 29.51 10.91 -2.84
N ALA A 14 29.04 9.92 -3.60
CA ALA A 14 27.68 9.41 -3.46
C ALA A 14 27.44 8.91 -2.02
N PHE A 15 26.22 9.03 -1.56
CA PHE A 15 25.84 8.60 -0.20
C PHE A 15 25.31 7.17 -0.15
N ASP A 16 25.08 6.57 -1.32
CA ASP A 16 24.51 5.23 -1.45
C ASP A 16 25.42 4.17 -0.81
N TYR A 17 24.79 3.20 -0.17
CA TYR A 17 25.45 2.04 0.44
C TYR A 17 26.48 2.38 1.55
N CYS A 18 26.42 3.57 2.14
CA CYS A 18 27.24 3.98 3.26
C CYS A 18 26.46 3.91 4.57
N PHE A 19 26.75 2.90 5.39
CA PHE A 19 26.02 2.60 6.62
C PHE A 19 27.01 2.53 7.81
N PRO A 20 27.35 3.67 8.44
CA PRO A 20 28.18 3.66 9.64
C PRO A 20 27.46 2.91 10.76
N ASN A 21 28.18 2.00 11.44
CA ASN A 21 27.59 1.14 12.45
C ASN A 21 28.51 0.85 13.66
N LYS A 22 29.75 1.32 13.59
CA LYS A 22 30.75 1.11 14.64
C LYS A 22 30.84 2.30 15.58
N LEU A 23 31.27 2.07 16.81
CA LEU A 23 31.50 3.17 17.77
C LEU A 23 32.58 4.13 17.29
N ASP A 24 33.61 3.63 16.60
CA ASP A 24 34.68 4.46 16.03
C ASP A 24 34.16 5.45 14.99
N ASP A 25 33.07 5.09 14.27
CA ASP A 25 32.45 5.98 13.30
C ASP A 25 31.92 7.26 13.96
N ILE A 26 31.51 7.19 15.22
CA ILE A 26 31.06 8.37 15.98
C ILE A 26 32.18 9.39 16.07
N ALA A 27 33.42 8.96 16.47
CA ALA A 27 34.55 9.86 16.58
C ALA A 27 34.95 10.45 15.23
N VAL A 28 34.98 9.62 14.18
CA VAL A 28 35.33 10.04 12.81
C VAL A 28 34.33 11.05 12.28
N LEU A 29 33.03 10.77 12.40
CA LEU A 29 31.97 11.64 11.87
C LEU A 29 31.86 12.94 12.70
N THR A 30 32.05 12.87 14.03
CA THR A 30 32.10 14.06 14.87
C THR A 30 33.26 14.96 14.47
N PHE A 31 34.45 14.39 14.29
CA PHE A 31 35.61 15.14 13.79
C PHE A 31 35.35 15.79 12.43
N ALA A 32 34.70 15.05 11.49
CA ALA A 32 34.34 15.58 10.17
C ALA A 32 33.39 16.78 10.29
N ILE A 33 32.36 16.70 11.16
CA ILE A 33 31.42 17.79 11.43
C ILE A 33 32.14 19.03 11.99
N GLU A 34 33.03 18.84 12.98
CA GLU A 34 33.82 19.92 13.58
C GLU A 34 34.74 20.59 12.57
N ASN A 35 35.21 19.85 11.57
CA ASN A 35 36.09 20.33 10.51
C ASN A 35 35.39 20.73 9.20
N GLY A 36 34.08 20.97 9.25
CA GLY A 36 33.35 21.64 8.19
C GLY A 36 32.47 20.75 7.30
N CYS A 37 32.44 19.42 7.49
CA CYS A 37 31.54 18.55 6.80
C CYS A 37 30.12 18.63 7.42
N LYS A 38 29.33 19.60 6.98
CA LYS A 38 28.03 19.92 7.59
C LYS A 38 26.83 19.25 6.88
N LYS A 39 27.03 18.66 5.71
CA LYS A 39 26.00 18.07 4.89
C LYS A 39 25.87 16.55 5.15
N LYS A 40 26.86 15.75 4.73
CA LYS A 40 26.77 14.29 4.80
C LYS A 40 27.22 13.69 6.13
N ALA A 41 28.22 14.27 6.78
CA ALA A 41 28.67 13.73 8.06
C ALA A 41 27.57 13.76 9.15
N PRO A 42 26.77 14.84 9.32
CA PRO A 42 25.63 14.82 10.22
C PRO A 42 24.56 13.81 9.80
N TYR A 43 24.30 13.65 8.50
CA TYR A 43 23.36 12.64 7.98
C TYR A 43 23.78 11.24 8.42
N TYR A 44 25.03 10.86 8.20
CA TYR A 44 25.54 9.55 8.58
C TYR A 44 25.53 9.32 10.09
N LEU A 45 25.95 10.31 10.86
CA LEU A 45 25.95 10.21 12.32
C LEU A 45 24.52 10.15 12.87
N GLY A 46 23.60 10.87 12.26
CA GLY A 46 22.16 10.79 12.56
C GLY A 46 21.59 9.40 12.30
N ASN A 47 21.97 8.75 11.19
CA ASN A 47 21.56 7.38 10.89
C ASN A 47 22.08 6.39 11.95
N LEU A 48 23.35 6.52 12.36
CA LEU A 48 23.95 5.69 13.40
C LEU A 48 23.23 5.87 14.74
N PHE A 49 22.98 7.12 15.16
CA PHE A 49 22.25 7.37 16.41
C PHE A 49 20.80 6.92 16.35
N TYR A 50 20.15 6.98 15.18
CA TYR A 50 18.79 6.45 15.02
C TYR A 50 18.75 4.94 15.24
N ASP A 51 19.71 4.21 14.69
CA ASP A 51 19.89 2.77 14.91
C ASP A 51 20.13 2.46 16.41
N LYS A 52 20.90 3.30 17.09
CA LYS A 52 21.17 3.18 18.53
C LYS A 52 20.08 3.79 19.42
N LEU A 53 18.88 4.03 18.89
CA LEU A 53 17.70 4.51 19.61
C LEU A 53 17.87 5.92 20.24
N GLN A 54 18.84 6.70 19.78
CA GLN A 54 19.11 8.06 20.23
C GLN A 54 18.34 9.08 19.38
N TRP A 55 17.00 8.99 19.40
CA TRP A 55 16.10 9.69 18.46
C TRP A 55 16.32 11.21 18.41
N LYS A 56 16.44 11.87 19.57
CA LYS A 56 16.63 13.33 19.65
C LYS A 56 17.93 13.76 18.97
N LYS A 57 19.03 13.07 19.28
CA LYS A 57 20.33 13.32 18.65
C LYS A 57 20.30 13.11 17.14
N SER A 58 19.58 12.09 16.68
CA SER A 58 19.41 11.83 15.24
C SER A 58 18.74 13.00 14.55
N VAL A 59 17.63 13.48 15.12
CA VAL A 59 16.87 14.62 14.58
C VAL A 59 17.74 15.88 14.53
N GLU A 60 18.43 16.23 15.62
CA GLU A 60 19.33 17.39 15.66
C GLU A 60 20.42 17.34 14.57
N LEU A 61 20.97 16.16 14.32
CA LEU A 61 21.97 15.96 13.27
C LEU A 61 21.40 16.03 11.87
N TRP A 62 20.23 15.46 11.64
CA TRP A 62 19.56 15.55 10.36
C TRP A 62 19.08 16.98 10.06
N GLU A 63 18.59 17.72 11.06
CA GLU A 63 18.31 19.16 10.92
C GLU A 63 19.57 19.98 10.63
N MET A 64 20.73 19.59 11.17
CA MET A 64 22.00 20.22 10.80
C MET A 64 22.36 19.95 9.34
N SER A 65 22.16 18.72 8.87
CA SER A 65 22.39 18.32 7.48
C SER A 65 21.44 19.07 6.54
N GLU A 66 20.16 19.16 6.87
CA GLU A 66 19.13 19.92 6.14
C GLU A 66 19.50 21.39 6.00
N LYS A 67 19.89 22.04 7.10
CA LYS A 67 20.34 23.45 7.09
C LYS A 67 21.53 23.68 6.18
N ALA A 68 22.43 22.69 6.04
CA ALA A 68 23.57 22.77 5.16
C ALA A 68 23.23 22.49 3.69
N ASP A 69 22.24 21.65 3.43
CA ASP A 69 21.74 21.33 2.09
C ASP A 69 20.27 20.94 2.11
N ASP A 70 19.39 21.91 1.86
CA ASP A 70 17.93 21.77 1.76
C ASP A 70 17.49 20.96 0.52
N THR A 71 18.40 20.55 -0.33
CA THR A 71 18.12 19.73 -1.51
C THR A 71 18.40 18.24 -1.32
N PHE A 72 18.82 17.85 -0.11
CA PHE A 72 19.18 16.47 0.20
C PHE A 72 17.92 15.65 0.59
N SER A 73 17.20 15.15 -0.40
CA SER A 73 15.90 14.48 -0.29
C SER A 73 15.83 13.42 0.82
N ILE A 74 16.87 12.58 0.97
CA ILE A 74 16.86 11.48 1.93
C ILE A 74 16.89 11.97 3.40
N VAL A 75 17.46 13.15 3.67
CA VAL A 75 17.45 13.76 5.00
C VAL A 75 16.04 14.17 5.37
N HIS A 76 15.31 14.82 4.47
CA HIS A 76 13.91 15.18 4.67
C HIS A 76 13.03 13.95 4.91
N ARG A 77 13.26 12.87 4.15
CA ARG A 77 12.57 11.60 4.40
C ARG A 77 12.85 11.05 5.80
N ASN A 78 14.10 11.03 6.24
CA ASN A 78 14.49 10.54 7.57
C ASN A 78 13.91 11.41 8.70
N LEU A 79 13.94 12.73 8.55
CA LEU A 79 13.28 13.67 9.46
C LEU A 79 11.79 13.40 9.56
N ALA A 80 11.10 13.22 8.43
CA ALA A 80 9.68 12.92 8.41
C ALA A 80 9.32 11.67 9.20
N LEU A 81 10.07 10.57 9.00
CA LEU A 81 9.88 9.33 9.73
C LEU A 81 10.11 9.49 11.24
N ALA A 82 11.15 10.25 11.64
CA ALA A 82 11.43 10.50 13.05
C ALA A 82 10.37 11.39 13.68
N TYR A 83 9.96 12.47 13.03
CA TYR A 83 8.92 13.37 13.52
C TYR A 83 7.61 12.62 13.74
N TYR A 84 7.18 11.79 12.77
CA TYR A 84 5.95 11.02 12.94
C TYR A 84 6.06 9.95 14.02
N ASN A 85 7.06 9.06 13.91
CA ASN A 85 7.10 7.84 14.71
C ASN A 85 7.69 8.03 16.12
N LYS A 86 8.50 9.08 16.34
CA LYS A 86 9.29 9.25 17.58
C LYS A 86 8.95 10.55 18.31
N MET A 87 8.57 11.60 17.59
CA MET A 87 8.29 12.91 18.18
C MET A 87 6.79 13.22 18.24
N GLY A 88 5.92 12.47 17.52
CA GLY A 88 4.49 12.71 17.46
C GLY A 88 4.10 13.98 16.69
N ASP A 89 5.04 14.57 15.93
CA ASP A 89 4.77 15.78 15.15
C ASP A 89 4.38 15.45 13.70
N SER A 90 3.10 15.18 13.53
CA SER A 90 2.51 14.86 12.22
C SER A 90 2.60 16.01 11.21
N LYS A 91 2.61 17.28 11.68
CA LYS A 91 2.69 18.45 10.79
C LYS A 91 4.09 18.59 10.22
N ALA A 92 5.13 18.48 11.06
CA ALA A 92 6.50 18.47 10.61
C ALA A 92 6.77 17.26 9.70
N ALA A 93 6.31 16.07 10.09
CA ALA A 93 6.46 14.86 9.29
C ALA A 93 5.90 15.02 7.86
N LYS A 94 4.69 15.56 7.74
CA LYS A 94 4.07 15.82 6.43
C LYS A 94 4.90 16.80 5.61
N ARG A 95 5.28 17.94 6.18
CA ARG A 95 6.07 18.96 5.48
C ARG A 95 7.39 18.37 4.94
N GLU A 96 8.11 17.64 5.76
CA GLU A 96 9.38 17.03 5.38
C GLU A 96 9.22 15.95 4.30
N LEU A 97 8.20 15.12 4.39
CA LEU A 97 8.00 14.06 3.41
C LEU A 97 7.49 14.60 2.06
N GLU A 98 6.66 15.63 2.06
CA GLU A 98 6.27 16.37 0.86
C GLU A 98 7.50 17.04 0.21
N LYS A 99 8.39 17.63 1.01
CA LYS A 99 9.65 18.21 0.52
C LYS A 99 10.55 17.12 -0.06
N ALA A 100 10.75 16.00 0.62
CA ALA A 100 11.52 14.87 0.13
C ALA A 100 11.03 14.40 -1.25
N PHE A 101 9.72 14.22 -1.39
CA PHE A 101 9.13 13.82 -2.67
C PHE A 101 9.23 14.91 -3.74
N SER A 102 9.11 16.18 -3.39
CA SER A 102 9.28 17.27 -4.35
C SER A 102 10.70 17.34 -4.93
N LEU A 103 11.71 16.98 -4.14
CA LEU A 103 13.11 16.93 -4.54
C LEU A 103 13.47 15.69 -5.38
N ASN A 104 12.75 14.59 -5.18
CA ASN A 104 12.92 13.36 -5.95
C ASN A 104 11.59 12.73 -6.32
N ARG A 105 10.95 13.27 -7.34
CA ARG A 105 9.63 12.83 -7.85
C ARG A 105 9.63 11.42 -8.47
N LYS A 106 10.80 10.82 -8.69
CA LYS A 106 10.94 9.46 -9.24
C LYS A 106 11.10 8.39 -8.17
N ASP A 107 11.17 8.77 -6.89
CA ASP A 107 11.32 7.82 -5.80
C ASP A 107 9.96 7.27 -5.36
N ALA A 108 9.63 6.10 -5.90
CA ALA A 108 8.40 5.39 -5.58
C ALA A 108 8.28 4.99 -4.10
N ARG A 109 9.41 4.82 -3.39
CA ARG A 109 9.40 4.52 -1.95
C ARG A 109 8.99 5.74 -1.14
N ILE A 110 9.55 6.91 -1.44
CA ILE A 110 9.15 8.16 -0.78
C ILE A 110 7.67 8.44 -1.05
N PHE A 111 7.19 8.20 -2.27
CA PHE A 111 5.79 8.39 -2.61
C PHE A 111 4.87 7.42 -1.83
N LEU A 112 5.23 6.14 -1.73
CA LEU A 112 4.48 5.18 -0.93
C LEU A 112 4.40 5.60 0.55
N GLU A 113 5.53 6.02 1.13
CA GLU A 113 5.59 6.49 2.53
C GLU A 113 4.74 7.76 2.73
N LEU A 114 4.74 8.67 1.76
CA LEU A 114 3.91 9.87 1.76
C LEU A 114 2.42 9.54 1.68
N ASP A 115 2.04 8.62 0.81
CA ASP A 115 0.66 8.16 0.71
C ASP A 115 0.16 7.48 1.99
N GLN A 116 1.01 6.63 2.59
CA GLN A 116 0.70 6.02 3.89
C GLN A 116 0.54 7.07 4.99
N LEU A 117 1.34 8.14 4.97
CA LEU A 117 1.18 9.26 5.89
C LEU A 117 -0.13 10.00 5.65
N TYR A 118 -0.51 10.30 4.40
CA TYR A 118 -1.80 10.90 4.08
C TYR A 118 -2.97 10.03 4.58
N LYS A 119 -2.90 8.72 4.39
CA LYS A 119 -3.89 7.77 4.92
C LYS A 119 -4.05 7.89 6.44
N LYS A 120 -2.92 7.92 7.18
CA LYS A 120 -2.91 8.08 8.65
C LYS A 120 -3.40 9.47 9.10
N LEU A 121 -3.24 10.49 8.28
CA LEU A 121 -3.73 11.85 8.54
C LEU A 121 -5.20 12.08 8.12
N GLY A 122 -5.87 11.03 7.62
CA GLY A 122 -7.29 11.07 7.29
C GLY A 122 -7.63 11.72 5.95
N TYR A 123 -6.68 11.78 5.00
CA TYR A 123 -6.97 12.20 3.64
C TYR A 123 -7.97 11.24 2.99
N SER A 124 -8.95 11.78 2.29
CA SER A 124 -9.95 11.00 1.58
C SER A 124 -9.33 10.14 0.47
N PHE A 125 -10.00 9.05 0.12
CA PHE A 125 -9.56 8.20 -0.99
C PHE A 125 -9.41 8.99 -2.29
N LYS A 126 -10.31 9.95 -2.54
CA LYS A 126 -10.31 10.79 -3.73
C LYS A 126 -9.09 11.73 -3.78
N GLU A 127 -8.75 12.37 -2.66
CA GLU A 127 -7.55 13.22 -2.58
C GLU A 127 -6.27 12.41 -2.80
N ARG A 128 -6.20 11.21 -2.22
CA ARG A 128 -5.07 10.31 -2.40
C ARG A 128 -4.99 9.79 -3.83
N LEU A 129 -6.11 9.34 -4.42
CA LEU A 129 -6.16 8.89 -5.81
C LEU A 129 -5.66 9.96 -6.78
N ALA A 130 -6.06 11.22 -6.58
CA ALA A 130 -5.60 12.33 -7.41
C ALA A 130 -4.07 12.50 -7.41
N LYS A 131 -3.38 12.11 -6.30
CA LYS A 131 -1.91 12.14 -6.25
C LYS A 131 -1.26 11.07 -7.12
N TYR A 132 -1.87 9.90 -7.21
CA TYR A 132 -1.43 8.84 -8.13
C TYR A 132 -1.69 9.22 -9.59
N ASP A 133 -2.80 9.91 -9.85
CA ASP A 133 -3.17 10.35 -11.20
C ASP A 133 -2.24 11.45 -11.75
N GLU A 134 -1.45 12.14 -10.89
CA GLU A 134 -0.41 13.07 -11.32
C GLU A 134 0.71 12.36 -12.11
N ASP A 135 1.09 11.13 -11.72
CA ASP A 135 2.09 10.31 -12.43
C ASP A 135 1.82 8.80 -12.20
N PRO A 136 0.92 8.19 -12.99
CA PRO A 136 0.61 6.77 -12.88
C PRO A 136 1.83 5.87 -13.10
N SER A 137 2.81 6.29 -13.90
CA SER A 137 4.00 5.50 -14.22
C SER A 137 4.88 5.25 -12.99
N LEU A 138 4.87 6.17 -12.02
CA LEU A 138 5.56 5.99 -10.75
C LEU A 138 4.96 4.83 -9.94
N ALA A 139 3.62 4.72 -9.92
CA ALA A 139 2.94 3.62 -9.26
C ALA A 139 3.27 2.26 -9.91
N GLU A 140 3.42 2.23 -11.23
CA GLU A 140 3.75 1.02 -11.99
C GLU A 140 5.13 0.45 -11.67
N SER A 141 6.03 1.22 -11.09
CA SER A 141 7.40 0.79 -10.78
C SER A 141 7.50 -0.22 -9.63
N ARG A 142 6.43 -0.37 -8.81
CA ARG A 142 6.39 -1.24 -7.62
C ARG A 142 5.01 -1.85 -7.44
N ASP A 143 4.94 -3.16 -7.18
CA ASP A 143 3.66 -3.84 -7.00
C ASP A 143 2.87 -3.35 -5.77
N ASP A 144 3.55 -3.09 -4.64
CA ASP A 144 2.90 -2.58 -3.43
C ASP A 144 2.24 -1.21 -3.63
N LEU A 145 2.91 -0.32 -4.35
CA LEU A 145 2.38 1.01 -4.69
C LEU A 145 1.25 0.91 -5.73
N TYR A 146 1.40 0.03 -6.72
CA TYR A 146 0.39 -0.15 -7.75
C TYR A 146 -0.90 -0.77 -7.20
N ILE A 147 -0.80 -1.69 -6.25
CA ILE A 147 -1.96 -2.28 -5.57
C ILE A 147 -2.68 -1.23 -4.72
N GLU A 148 -1.96 -0.32 -4.04
CA GLU A 148 -2.60 0.79 -3.32
C GLU A 148 -3.34 1.73 -4.29
N TYR A 149 -2.77 2.01 -5.47
CA TYR A 149 -3.44 2.77 -6.52
C TYR A 149 -4.74 2.11 -6.99
N ILE A 150 -4.71 0.79 -7.25
CA ILE A 150 -5.90 0.00 -7.60
C ILE A 150 -6.93 0.02 -6.46
N THR A 151 -6.46 -0.11 -5.22
CA THR A 151 -7.32 -0.04 -4.03
C THR A 151 -8.06 1.30 -3.98
N LEU A 152 -7.35 2.41 -4.22
CA LEU A 152 -7.96 3.74 -4.25
C LEU A 152 -8.99 3.90 -5.37
N MET A 153 -8.74 3.33 -6.56
CA MET A 153 -9.72 3.30 -7.64
C MET A 153 -11.00 2.58 -7.20
N ASN A 154 -10.89 1.38 -6.61
CA ASN A 154 -12.03 0.63 -6.10
C ASN A 154 -12.78 1.41 -5.02
N MET A 155 -12.06 2.03 -4.07
CA MET A 155 -12.67 2.84 -2.99
C MET A 155 -13.33 4.11 -3.51
N CYS A 156 -12.97 4.59 -4.69
CA CYS A 156 -13.60 5.71 -5.39
C CYS A 156 -14.71 5.31 -6.36
N GLY A 157 -15.01 4.01 -6.50
CA GLY A 157 -16.05 3.51 -7.40
C GLY A 157 -15.59 3.36 -8.87
N GLU A 158 -14.30 3.47 -9.16
CA GLU A 158 -13.71 3.36 -10.50
C GLU A 158 -13.40 1.88 -10.86
N TYR A 159 -14.35 0.99 -10.65
CA TYR A 159 -14.17 -0.46 -10.71
C TYR A 159 -13.67 -0.99 -12.06
N GLU A 160 -14.18 -0.46 -13.16
CA GLU A 160 -13.72 -0.84 -14.50
C GLU A 160 -12.29 -0.42 -14.76
N ARG A 161 -11.88 0.76 -14.25
CA ARG A 161 -10.51 1.25 -14.35
C ARG A 161 -9.58 0.38 -13.54
N ALA A 162 -9.94 0.08 -12.28
CA ALA A 162 -9.22 -0.84 -11.40
C ALA A 162 -9.03 -2.20 -12.07
N TYR A 163 -10.11 -2.78 -12.60
CA TYR A 163 -10.08 -4.07 -13.28
C TYR A 163 -9.15 -4.06 -14.51
N ARG A 164 -9.18 -3.00 -15.34
CA ARG A 164 -8.26 -2.88 -16.48
C ARG A 164 -6.81 -2.81 -16.04
N CYS A 165 -6.50 -2.05 -14.98
CA CYS A 165 -5.17 -1.99 -14.40
C CYS A 165 -4.69 -3.35 -13.90
N ILE A 166 -5.56 -4.11 -13.23
CA ILE A 166 -5.26 -5.46 -12.75
C ILE A 166 -4.93 -6.39 -13.92
N MET A 167 -5.75 -6.39 -14.96
CA MET A 167 -5.57 -7.29 -16.11
C MET A 167 -4.43 -6.87 -17.05
N GLY A 168 -3.94 -5.63 -16.92
CA GLY A 168 -2.90 -5.05 -17.78
C GLY A 168 -1.47 -5.45 -17.42
N ARG A 169 -1.24 -6.12 -16.29
CA ARG A 169 0.10 -6.52 -15.84
C ARG A 169 0.13 -7.85 -15.13
N ARG A 170 1.33 -8.39 -14.93
CA ARG A 170 1.60 -9.52 -14.05
C ARG A 170 2.07 -9.01 -12.69
N PHE A 171 1.51 -9.55 -11.62
CA PHE A 171 1.92 -9.27 -10.25
C PHE A 171 2.86 -10.34 -9.71
N HIS A 172 3.69 -9.95 -8.75
CA HIS A 172 4.62 -10.83 -8.07
C HIS A 172 4.29 -10.84 -6.59
N PRO A 173 3.89 -11.96 -6.01
CA PRO A 173 3.60 -12.05 -4.59
C PRO A 173 4.86 -11.74 -3.77
N TRP A 174 4.68 -11.07 -2.62
CA TRP A 174 5.73 -10.78 -1.66
C TRP A 174 5.23 -11.03 -0.26
N GLU A 175 6.13 -11.30 0.68
CA GLU A 175 5.80 -11.51 2.09
C GLU A 175 5.02 -10.32 2.67
N GLY A 176 3.82 -10.58 3.21
CA GLY A 176 2.90 -9.56 3.71
C GLY A 176 2.07 -8.83 2.64
N GLY A 177 2.15 -9.31 1.39
CA GLY A 177 1.34 -8.82 0.27
C GLY A 177 0.29 -9.80 -0.21
N GLU A 178 0.27 -11.01 0.35
CA GLU A 178 -0.62 -12.10 -0.03
C GLU A 178 -2.08 -11.68 0.08
N GLY A 179 -2.87 -12.08 -0.88
CA GLY A 179 -4.31 -11.79 -0.94
C GLY A 179 -4.67 -10.36 -1.33
N LYS A 180 -3.73 -9.41 -1.35
CA LYS A 180 -4.07 -7.99 -1.62
C LYS A 180 -4.60 -7.78 -3.03
N ILE A 181 -3.90 -8.30 -4.03
CA ILE A 181 -4.34 -8.11 -5.43
C ILE A 181 -5.57 -8.95 -5.76
N THR A 182 -5.67 -10.17 -5.24
CA THR A 182 -6.82 -11.04 -5.45
C THR A 182 -8.08 -10.45 -4.84
N THR A 183 -7.96 -9.81 -3.67
CA THR A 183 -9.04 -9.04 -3.06
C THR A 183 -9.50 -7.89 -3.97
N GLN A 184 -8.57 -7.09 -4.51
CA GLN A 184 -8.93 -5.98 -5.39
C GLN A 184 -9.58 -6.46 -6.69
N TYR A 185 -9.11 -7.57 -7.24
CA TYR A 185 -9.73 -8.21 -8.40
C TYR A 185 -11.17 -8.63 -8.12
N THR A 186 -11.40 -9.29 -6.99
CA THR A 186 -12.73 -9.73 -6.56
C THR A 186 -13.67 -8.55 -6.33
N ILE A 187 -13.21 -7.51 -5.63
CA ILE A 187 -13.98 -6.28 -5.39
C ILE A 187 -14.39 -5.62 -6.72
N SER A 188 -13.43 -5.43 -7.63
CA SER A 188 -13.74 -4.79 -8.93
C SER A 188 -14.85 -5.52 -9.67
N LEU A 189 -14.77 -6.85 -9.79
CA LEU A 189 -15.75 -7.67 -10.50
C LEU A 189 -17.10 -7.73 -9.78
N LEU A 190 -17.09 -7.89 -8.45
CA LEU A 190 -18.30 -7.90 -7.64
C LEU A 190 -19.06 -6.59 -7.74
N GLU A 191 -18.38 -5.46 -7.58
CA GLU A 191 -19.05 -4.15 -7.63
C GLU A 191 -19.57 -3.82 -9.03
N MET A 192 -18.81 -4.18 -10.09
CA MET A 192 -19.33 -4.11 -11.46
C MET A 192 -20.57 -5.02 -11.67
N ALA A 193 -20.58 -6.21 -11.10
CA ALA A 193 -21.73 -7.12 -11.15
C ALA A 193 -22.94 -6.54 -10.39
N LYS A 194 -22.74 -5.94 -9.23
CA LYS A 194 -23.81 -5.26 -8.49
C LYS A 194 -24.40 -4.08 -9.28
N GLN A 195 -23.58 -3.31 -9.99
CA GLN A 195 -24.07 -2.27 -10.91
C GLN A 195 -24.89 -2.86 -12.06
N CYS A 196 -24.48 -4.02 -12.60
CA CYS A 196 -25.24 -4.73 -13.62
C CYS A 196 -26.58 -5.24 -13.07
N LEU A 197 -26.61 -5.81 -11.87
CA LEU A 197 -27.85 -6.24 -11.20
C LEU A 197 -28.82 -5.06 -11.01
N ALA A 198 -28.33 -3.93 -10.52
CA ALA A 198 -29.12 -2.72 -10.33
C ALA A 198 -29.67 -2.13 -11.66
N SER A 199 -29.02 -2.45 -12.77
CA SER A 199 -29.41 -2.03 -14.13
C SER A 199 -30.14 -3.13 -14.91
N GLU A 200 -30.59 -4.21 -14.25
CA GLU A 200 -31.28 -5.36 -14.83
C GLU A 200 -30.51 -6.10 -15.93
N LYS A 201 -29.17 -5.96 -15.95
CA LYS A 201 -28.26 -6.64 -16.88
C LYS A 201 -27.79 -7.98 -16.31
N TYR A 202 -28.73 -8.87 -16.05
CA TYR A 202 -28.50 -10.09 -15.26
C TYR A 202 -27.47 -11.05 -15.87
N GLU A 203 -27.50 -11.25 -17.19
CA GLU A 203 -26.52 -12.08 -17.88
C GLU A 203 -25.10 -11.54 -17.80
N GLN A 204 -24.95 -10.21 -17.79
CA GLN A 204 -23.66 -9.57 -17.64
C GLN A 204 -23.16 -9.70 -16.19
N ALA A 205 -24.04 -9.54 -15.21
CA ALA A 205 -23.74 -9.77 -13.81
C ALA A 205 -23.27 -11.22 -13.57
N GLU A 206 -23.99 -12.21 -14.12
CA GLU A 206 -23.61 -13.62 -14.04
C GLU A 206 -22.19 -13.86 -14.57
N LYS A 207 -21.85 -13.30 -15.75
CA LYS A 207 -20.52 -13.46 -16.34
C LYS A 207 -19.41 -12.87 -15.45
N LEU A 208 -19.63 -11.70 -14.87
CA LEU A 208 -18.67 -11.04 -13.99
C LEU A 208 -18.47 -11.84 -12.69
N LEU A 209 -19.55 -12.34 -12.10
CA LEU A 209 -19.48 -13.11 -10.85
C LEU A 209 -18.81 -14.48 -11.05
N LYS A 210 -19.15 -15.18 -12.14
CA LYS A 210 -18.45 -16.42 -12.50
C LYS A 210 -16.95 -16.19 -12.72
N LYS A 211 -16.59 -15.04 -13.29
CA LYS A 211 -15.19 -14.64 -13.49
C LYS A 211 -14.48 -14.36 -12.17
N ALA A 212 -15.15 -13.74 -11.20
CA ALA A 212 -14.60 -13.44 -9.88
C ALA A 212 -14.27 -14.71 -9.04
N LEU A 213 -14.94 -15.82 -9.34
CA LEU A 213 -14.69 -17.10 -8.67
C LEU A 213 -13.35 -17.75 -9.07
N VAL A 214 -12.70 -17.27 -10.14
CA VAL A 214 -11.44 -17.84 -10.67
C VAL A 214 -10.36 -16.78 -10.71
N TYR A 215 -9.19 -17.07 -10.16
CA TYR A 215 -8.05 -16.16 -10.22
C TYR A 215 -7.21 -16.41 -11.48
N PRO A 216 -7.04 -15.41 -12.34
CA PRO A 216 -6.19 -15.53 -13.52
C PRO A 216 -4.70 -15.52 -13.13
N GLU A 217 -3.86 -16.17 -13.94
CA GLU A 217 -2.41 -16.33 -13.67
C GLU A 217 -1.65 -15.02 -13.46
N ASN A 218 -2.09 -13.94 -14.07
CA ASN A 218 -1.42 -12.65 -13.96
C ASN A 218 -1.45 -12.05 -12.55
N LEU A 219 -2.35 -12.52 -11.68
CA LEU A 219 -2.36 -12.10 -10.26
C LEU A 219 -1.15 -12.65 -9.48
N GLY A 220 -0.50 -13.69 -9.99
CA GLY A 220 0.65 -14.32 -9.33
C GLY A 220 0.29 -15.18 -8.11
N GLU A 221 -0.99 -15.26 -7.77
CA GLU A 221 -1.52 -16.02 -6.65
C GLU A 221 -2.66 -16.93 -7.12
N GLY A 222 -2.66 -18.19 -6.66
CA GLY A 222 -3.76 -19.12 -6.85
C GLY A 222 -4.84 -18.96 -5.77
N LYS A 223 -6.07 -19.35 -6.12
CA LYS A 223 -7.14 -19.43 -5.13
C LYS A 223 -6.95 -20.67 -4.27
N LEU A 224 -6.92 -20.49 -2.95
CA LEU A 224 -6.76 -21.61 -2.01
C LEU A 224 -8.07 -22.38 -1.88
N GLU A 225 -7.94 -23.68 -1.70
CA GLU A 225 -9.08 -24.56 -1.38
C GLU A 225 -9.72 -24.10 -0.06
N GLY A 226 -11.05 -24.10 -0.02
CA GLY A 226 -11.79 -23.68 1.17
C GLY A 226 -12.00 -22.16 1.32
N THR A 227 -11.47 -21.34 0.41
CA THR A 227 -11.77 -19.89 0.39
C THR A 227 -13.27 -19.64 0.37
N LYS A 228 -13.75 -18.76 1.24
CA LYS A 228 -15.17 -18.43 1.36
C LYS A 228 -15.55 -17.29 0.46
N ASP A 229 -16.43 -17.58 -0.50
CA ASP A 229 -16.95 -16.62 -1.50
C ASP A 229 -18.46 -16.41 -1.34
N ASN A 230 -18.97 -16.45 -0.12
CA ASN A 230 -20.41 -16.34 0.16
C ASN A 230 -21.05 -15.14 -0.55
N HIS A 231 -20.37 -13.99 -0.55
CA HIS A 231 -20.80 -12.78 -1.24
C HIS A 231 -20.91 -12.95 -2.76
N LEU A 232 -19.99 -13.68 -3.39
CA LEU A 232 -20.05 -13.94 -4.83
C LEU A 232 -21.19 -14.90 -5.17
N PHE A 233 -21.32 -15.99 -4.43
CA PHE A 233 -22.39 -16.97 -4.64
C PHE A 233 -23.78 -16.38 -4.37
N TYR A 234 -23.93 -15.56 -3.34
CA TYR A 234 -25.18 -14.87 -3.07
C TYR A 234 -25.61 -13.98 -4.26
N HIS A 235 -24.72 -13.12 -4.75
CA HIS A 235 -25.03 -12.24 -5.89
C HIS A 235 -25.21 -13.02 -7.20
N LEU A 236 -24.49 -14.13 -7.40
CA LEU A 236 -24.68 -15.03 -8.54
C LEU A 236 -26.07 -15.68 -8.49
N GLY A 237 -26.51 -16.12 -7.31
CA GLY A 237 -27.87 -16.62 -7.09
C GLY A 237 -28.91 -15.58 -7.48
N LEU A 238 -28.74 -14.31 -7.07
CA LEU A 238 -29.64 -13.21 -7.47
C LEU A 238 -29.68 -13.01 -9.00
N ALA A 239 -28.51 -13.05 -9.65
CA ALA A 239 -28.45 -12.89 -11.11
C ALA A 239 -29.13 -14.04 -11.87
N LEU A 240 -29.02 -15.26 -11.38
CA LEU A 240 -29.62 -16.47 -11.95
C LEU A 240 -31.15 -16.51 -11.68
N GLU A 241 -31.56 -16.17 -10.46
CA GLU A 241 -32.97 -16.10 -10.08
C GLU A 241 -33.74 -15.12 -11.00
N ALA A 242 -33.17 -13.92 -11.22
CA ALA A 242 -33.76 -12.90 -12.09
C ALA A 242 -33.81 -13.32 -13.56
N GLN A 243 -33.02 -14.30 -13.99
CA GLN A 243 -33.08 -14.90 -15.32
C GLN A 243 -34.05 -16.09 -15.42
N GLY A 244 -34.73 -16.45 -14.32
CA GLY A 244 -35.59 -17.63 -14.25
C GLY A 244 -34.85 -18.98 -14.11
N LYS A 245 -33.54 -18.96 -13.82
CA LYS A 245 -32.72 -20.15 -13.63
C LYS A 245 -32.76 -20.59 -12.16
N HIS A 246 -33.96 -20.97 -11.70
CA HIS A 246 -34.22 -21.17 -10.26
C HIS A 246 -33.41 -22.30 -9.60
N ASP A 247 -33.16 -23.41 -10.29
CA ASP A 247 -32.38 -24.52 -9.75
C ASP A 247 -30.91 -24.15 -9.55
N GLU A 248 -30.30 -23.44 -10.52
CA GLU A 248 -28.95 -22.93 -10.43
C GLU A 248 -28.83 -21.85 -9.32
N ALA A 249 -29.84 -20.97 -9.24
CA ALA A 249 -29.90 -19.94 -8.20
C ALA A 249 -29.95 -20.57 -6.81
N LYS A 250 -30.77 -21.59 -6.60
CA LYS A 250 -30.88 -22.33 -5.36
C LYS A 250 -29.53 -22.94 -4.95
N THR A 251 -28.84 -23.60 -5.88
CA THR A 251 -27.50 -24.15 -5.64
C THR A 251 -26.50 -23.08 -5.21
N CYS A 252 -26.55 -21.90 -5.81
CA CYS A 252 -25.71 -20.77 -5.43
C CYS A 252 -26.03 -20.28 -4.01
N PHE A 253 -27.32 -20.15 -3.65
CA PHE A 253 -27.71 -19.76 -2.30
C PHE A 253 -27.30 -20.83 -1.26
N GLU A 254 -27.49 -22.12 -1.55
CA GLU A 254 -27.02 -23.20 -0.69
C GLU A 254 -25.49 -23.12 -0.48
N THR A 255 -24.72 -22.85 -1.53
CA THR A 255 -23.27 -22.66 -1.42
C THR A 255 -22.92 -21.42 -0.57
N ALA A 256 -23.68 -20.34 -0.71
CA ALA A 256 -23.50 -19.11 0.03
C ALA A 256 -23.79 -19.27 1.56
N THR A 257 -24.45 -20.33 2.01
CA THR A 257 -24.67 -20.60 3.45
C THR A 257 -23.49 -21.28 4.13
N ILE A 258 -22.50 -21.78 3.37
CA ILE A 258 -21.42 -22.59 3.91
C ILE A 258 -20.35 -21.73 4.59
N GLY A 259 -20.11 -21.93 5.89
CA GLY A 259 -19.07 -21.21 6.63
C GLY A 259 -19.30 -21.30 8.13
N THR A 260 -18.54 -20.48 8.87
CA THR A 260 -18.77 -20.28 10.31
C THR A 260 -19.83 -19.19 10.51
N ASP A 261 -20.66 -19.33 11.52
CA ASP A 261 -21.73 -18.40 11.91
C ASP A 261 -21.31 -17.38 12.96
N GLU A 262 -20.11 -17.56 13.53
CA GLU A 262 -19.53 -16.63 14.49
C GLU A 262 -18.29 -15.93 13.91
N PRO A 263 -18.09 -14.64 14.21
CA PRO A 263 -16.87 -13.94 13.84
C PRO A 263 -15.64 -14.58 14.48
N ALA A 264 -14.74 -15.10 13.68
CA ALA A 264 -13.44 -15.58 14.11
C ALA A 264 -12.35 -14.55 13.80
N GLY A 265 -11.25 -14.59 14.57
CA GLY A 265 -10.06 -13.81 14.22
C GLY A 265 -9.47 -14.38 12.93
N ALA A 266 -9.57 -13.63 11.84
CA ALA A 266 -8.88 -13.98 10.60
C ALA A 266 -7.37 -13.81 10.80
N MET A 267 -6.64 -14.93 10.82
CA MET A 267 -5.19 -14.95 10.94
C MET A 267 -4.50 -14.96 9.57
N TYR A 268 -5.17 -15.56 8.59
CA TYR A 268 -4.67 -15.71 7.24
C TYR A 268 -5.62 -15.06 6.23
N TYR A 269 -5.10 -14.66 5.09
CA TYR A 269 -5.85 -13.96 4.03
C TYR A 269 -6.94 -14.82 3.36
N ASN A 270 -6.93 -16.13 3.59
CA ASN A 270 -7.94 -17.08 3.10
C ASN A 270 -8.94 -17.53 4.19
N ASP A 271 -8.78 -17.05 5.42
CA ASP A 271 -9.77 -17.29 6.47
C ASP A 271 -11.08 -16.57 6.13
N GLN A 272 -12.19 -17.06 6.68
CA GLN A 272 -13.49 -16.44 6.43
C GLN A 272 -13.55 -15.03 7.02
N PRO A 273 -13.70 -13.99 6.18
CA PRO A 273 -13.97 -12.63 6.68
C PRO A 273 -15.32 -12.55 7.38
N ALA A 274 -15.42 -11.73 8.42
CA ALA A 274 -16.64 -11.62 9.23
C ALA A 274 -17.88 -11.15 8.44
N ASP A 275 -17.70 -10.38 7.38
CA ASP A 275 -18.77 -9.91 6.50
C ASP A 275 -19.42 -11.04 5.67
N MET A 276 -18.75 -12.20 5.52
CA MET A 276 -19.34 -13.38 4.88
C MET A 276 -20.55 -13.92 5.64
N ILE A 277 -20.62 -13.72 6.96
CA ILE A 277 -21.76 -14.11 7.80
C ILE A 277 -23.05 -13.37 7.36
N LEU A 278 -22.95 -12.12 6.96
CA LEU A 278 -24.06 -11.37 6.41
C LEU A 278 -24.65 -12.09 5.17
N TYR A 279 -23.78 -12.51 4.27
CA TYR A 279 -24.21 -13.17 3.03
C TYR A 279 -24.76 -14.58 3.28
N GLN A 280 -24.29 -15.27 4.32
CA GLN A 280 -24.90 -16.52 4.78
C GLN A 280 -26.34 -16.27 5.23
N GLY A 281 -26.59 -15.26 6.08
CA GLY A 281 -27.92 -14.89 6.54
C GLY A 281 -28.86 -14.54 5.38
N LEU A 282 -28.39 -13.68 4.45
CA LEU A 282 -29.16 -13.32 3.27
C LEU A 282 -29.46 -14.52 2.35
N ALA A 283 -28.55 -15.48 2.26
CA ALA A 283 -28.76 -16.70 1.49
C ALA A 283 -29.79 -17.64 2.17
N PHE A 284 -29.77 -17.76 3.49
CA PHE A 284 -30.82 -18.48 4.24
C PHE A 284 -32.20 -17.87 4.01
N GLU A 285 -32.33 -16.55 4.03
CA GLU A 285 -33.62 -15.88 3.72
C GLU A 285 -34.14 -16.21 2.32
N LYS A 286 -33.25 -16.41 1.35
CA LYS A 286 -33.61 -16.81 -0.03
C LYS A 286 -34.06 -18.28 -0.12
N LEU A 287 -33.60 -19.11 0.77
CA LEU A 287 -33.95 -20.54 0.78
C LEU A 287 -35.22 -20.85 1.58
N GLY A 288 -35.68 -19.96 2.47
CA GLY A 288 -36.86 -20.08 3.34
C GLY A 288 -36.49 -20.60 4.69
#